data_49c57d3f5511e398f3e8eca63efd0407
#
_entry.id   49c57d3f5511e398f3e8eca63efd0407
#
_cell.length_a   1.000
_cell.length_b   1.000
_cell.length_c   1.000
_cell.angle_alpha   90.00
_cell.angle_beta   90.00
_cell.angle_gamma   90.00
#
_symmetry.space_group_name_H-M   'P 1'
#
loop_
_entity.id
_entity.type
_entity.pdbx_description
1 polymer ?
#
loop_
_entity_poly.entity_id
_entity_poly.type
_entity_poly.pdbx_seq_one_letter_code
_entity_poly.pdbx_strand_id
1 'polypeptide(L)'
;MSKSPSTASTASSGLTAGAYVLAVVCLIVGIAIGYLVRGGSVPAQTAESHEGHNHPPAQTMGEGQVTPEQLKRMADKQAEQLLAQLKSSPNDPTLLASVGNVYYDARQFKEAIEYYSRSLQSAPNNADVRTDMGTALYQSGNPDQALIEYDKVLKQNPKHANALVNRGIVRWEAKMDLQGALNSWEELLKTNPDYPGRADVEQLMARVKAHMNIKPGTPTNKPAKM
;
A
#
# COMPACT_ATOMS: atom_id res chain seq x y z
N MET A 1 41.66 12.08 60.75
CA MET A 1 40.18 12.14 60.83
C MET A 1 39.65 11.54 59.54
N SER A 2 39.00 10.43 59.76
CA SER A 2 38.43 9.50 58.73
C SER A 2 37.18 10.08 58.07
N LYS A 3 37.01 9.90 56.75
CA LYS A 3 35.71 9.90 56.10
C LYS A 3 35.71 8.89 54.94
N SER A 4 34.85 7.91 55.09
CA SER A 4 34.57 6.79 54.17
C SER A 4 33.85 7.23 52.91
N PRO A 5 33.95 6.50 51.76
CA PRO A 5 33.22 6.76 50.58
C PRO A 5 31.82 6.12 50.61
N SER A 6 30.85 6.85 50.09
CA SER A 6 29.48 6.41 49.86
C SER A 6 29.37 5.54 48.63
N THR A 7 28.83 4.33 48.79
CA THR A 7 28.53 3.37 47.75
C THR A 7 27.24 3.73 47.00
N ALA A 8 27.32 4.00 45.71
CA ALA A 8 26.16 4.13 44.84
C ALA A 8 25.69 2.73 44.40
N SER A 9 24.49 2.38 44.80
CA SER A 9 23.79 1.14 44.37
C SER A 9 23.24 1.29 42.97
N THR A 10 23.78 0.53 42.02
CA THR A 10 23.20 0.34 40.69
C THR A 10 22.08 -0.70 40.78
N ALA A 11 20.83 -0.25 40.67
CA ALA A 11 19.67 -1.13 40.53
C ALA A 11 19.61 -1.65 39.09
N SER A 12 20.02 -2.90 38.86
CA SER A 12 19.74 -3.63 37.64
C SER A 12 18.29 -4.13 37.68
N SER A 13 17.42 -3.54 36.84
CA SER A 13 16.06 -4.04 36.63
C SER A 13 16.13 -5.31 35.76
N GLY A 14 16.35 -6.46 36.37
CA GLY A 14 16.17 -7.76 35.73
C GLY A 14 14.70 -7.99 35.40
N LEU A 15 14.37 -8.14 34.11
CA LEU A 15 13.05 -8.64 33.70
C LEU A 15 12.81 -10.00 34.38
N THR A 16 11.72 -10.13 35.14
CA THR A 16 11.36 -11.35 35.83
C THR A 16 11.05 -12.48 34.84
N ALA A 17 11.43 -13.72 35.18
CA ALA A 17 11.20 -14.93 34.38
C ALA A 17 9.74 -15.04 33.86
N GLY A 18 8.76 -14.47 34.57
CA GLY A 18 7.38 -14.39 34.15
C GLY A 18 7.13 -13.57 32.87
N ALA A 19 7.91 -12.52 32.64
CA ALA A 19 7.78 -11.70 31.42
C ALA A 19 8.24 -12.46 30.16
N TYR A 20 9.28 -13.27 30.29
CA TYR A 20 9.74 -14.14 29.19
C TYR A 20 8.74 -15.26 28.85
N VAL A 21 8.13 -15.87 29.84
CA VAL A 21 7.10 -16.91 29.65
C VAL A 21 5.88 -16.34 28.92
N LEU A 22 5.46 -15.14 29.28
CA LEU A 22 4.31 -14.47 28.63
C LEU A 22 4.61 -14.08 27.17
N ALA A 23 5.83 -13.62 26.89
CA ALA A 23 6.26 -13.31 25.53
C ALA A 23 6.33 -14.56 24.63
N VAL A 24 6.84 -15.68 25.15
CA VAL A 24 6.91 -16.95 24.41
C VAL A 24 5.52 -17.52 24.15
N VAL A 25 4.60 -17.46 25.11
CA VAL A 25 3.21 -17.91 24.93
C VAL A 25 2.49 -17.07 23.87
N CYS A 26 2.66 -15.74 23.86
CA CYS A 26 2.07 -14.89 22.82
C CYS A 26 2.62 -15.21 21.43
N LEU A 27 3.92 -15.54 21.34
CA LEU A 27 4.57 -15.89 20.06
C LEU A 27 4.07 -17.23 19.52
N ILE A 28 3.88 -18.24 20.39
CA ILE A 28 3.35 -19.57 20.02
C ILE A 28 1.86 -19.46 19.58
N VAL A 29 1.05 -18.67 20.28
CA VAL A 29 -0.36 -18.44 19.92
C VAL A 29 -0.45 -17.67 18.58
N GLY A 30 0.41 -16.69 18.35
CA GLY A 30 0.47 -15.96 17.08
C GLY A 30 0.84 -16.85 15.89
N ILE A 31 1.80 -17.78 16.07
CA ILE A 31 2.19 -18.75 15.04
C ILE A 31 1.07 -19.76 14.78
N ALA A 32 0.38 -20.23 15.81
CA ALA A 32 -0.73 -21.18 15.68
C ALA A 32 -1.93 -20.55 14.92
N ILE A 33 -2.28 -19.30 15.20
CA ILE A 33 -3.33 -18.57 14.47
C ILE A 33 -2.91 -18.33 13.02
N GLY A 34 -1.64 -17.95 12.77
CA GLY A 34 -1.10 -17.76 11.42
C GLY A 34 -1.08 -19.05 10.59
N TYR A 35 -0.86 -20.19 11.21
CA TYR A 35 -0.86 -21.50 10.54
C TYR A 35 -2.28 -21.99 10.21
N LEU A 36 -3.27 -21.73 11.07
CA LEU A 36 -4.68 -22.08 10.84
C LEU A 36 -5.34 -21.25 9.72
N VAL A 37 -4.86 -20.04 9.47
CA VAL A 37 -5.35 -19.17 8.37
C VAL A 37 -4.72 -19.53 7.02
N ARG A 38 -3.56 -20.23 7.00
CA ARG A 38 -2.81 -20.53 5.76
C ARG A 38 -2.95 -21.95 5.22
N GLY A 39 -3.61 -22.86 5.90
CA GLY A 39 -3.55 -24.28 5.56
C GLY A 39 -4.89 -24.99 5.42
N GLY A 40 -5.55 -24.80 4.29
CA GLY A 40 -6.67 -25.64 3.86
C GLY A 40 -6.56 -26.02 2.40
N SER A 41 -5.65 -26.92 2.04
CA SER A 41 -5.69 -27.64 0.76
C SER A 41 -6.67 -28.79 0.87
N VAL A 42 -7.76 -28.73 0.10
CA VAL A 42 -8.76 -29.80 -0.03
C VAL A 42 -8.25 -30.79 -1.09
N PRO A 43 -8.22 -32.11 -0.85
CA PRO A 43 -7.86 -33.10 -1.87
C PRO A 43 -8.97 -33.25 -2.90
N ALA A 44 -8.55 -33.32 -4.17
CA ALA A 44 -9.43 -33.59 -5.30
C ALA A 44 -10.12 -34.96 -5.15
N GLN A 45 -11.44 -34.99 -5.17
CA GLN A 45 -12.22 -36.22 -5.36
C GLN A 45 -12.58 -36.40 -6.83
N THR A 46 -12.32 -37.59 -7.30
CA THR A 46 -12.60 -38.13 -8.62
C THR A 46 -14.07 -38.07 -8.98
N ALA A 47 -14.33 -37.70 -10.24
CA ALA A 47 -15.64 -37.66 -10.85
C ALA A 47 -16.20 -39.07 -11.06
N GLU A 48 -17.39 -39.34 -10.53
CA GLU A 48 -18.28 -40.38 -11.06
C GLU A 48 -19.49 -39.75 -11.71
N SER A 49 -19.76 -40.22 -12.92
CA SER A 49 -20.83 -39.78 -13.79
C SER A 49 -22.18 -40.29 -13.33
N HIS A 50 -23.18 -39.46 -13.15
CA HIS A 50 -24.60 -39.84 -13.19
C HIS A 50 -25.41 -38.81 -14.01
N GLU A 51 -26.27 -39.38 -14.89
CA GLU A 51 -27.14 -38.73 -15.84
C GLU A 51 -28.28 -37.92 -15.19
N GLY A 52 -28.55 -36.77 -15.83
CA GLY A 52 -29.84 -36.22 -16.13
C GLY A 52 -30.84 -35.91 -15.02
N HIS A 53 -30.86 -34.63 -14.56
CA HIS A 53 -32.09 -33.94 -14.26
C HIS A 53 -31.92 -32.44 -14.54
N ASN A 54 -32.84 -31.91 -15.39
CA ASN A 54 -32.97 -30.47 -15.69
C ASN A 54 -33.28 -29.70 -14.42
N HIS A 55 -32.29 -28.94 -13.94
CA HIS A 55 -32.50 -27.85 -12.99
C HIS A 55 -32.23 -26.52 -13.69
N PRO A 56 -33.02 -25.46 -13.41
CA PRO A 56 -32.76 -24.12 -13.93
C PRO A 56 -31.36 -23.66 -13.48
N PRO A 57 -30.67 -22.80 -14.23
CA PRO A 57 -29.31 -22.39 -13.89
C PRO A 57 -29.31 -21.76 -12.51
N ALA A 58 -28.72 -22.46 -11.54
CA ALA A 58 -28.38 -21.90 -10.26
C ALA A 58 -27.44 -20.74 -10.52
N GLN A 59 -27.87 -19.54 -10.14
CA GLN A 59 -27.00 -18.40 -10.04
C GLN A 59 -25.88 -18.81 -9.06
N THR A 60 -24.72 -19.14 -9.59
CA THR A 60 -23.52 -19.29 -8.78
C THR A 60 -23.21 -17.91 -8.20
N MET A 61 -23.74 -17.68 -7.00
CA MET A 61 -23.18 -16.64 -6.14
C MET A 61 -21.75 -17.03 -5.83
N GLY A 62 -20.82 -16.40 -6.55
CA GLY A 62 -19.38 -16.51 -6.27
C GLY A 62 -19.16 -16.08 -4.83
N GLU A 63 -18.65 -17.01 -4.03
CA GLU A 63 -18.25 -16.76 -2.66
C GLU A 63 -17.26 -15.59 -2.60
N GLY A 64 -17.62 -14.50 -1.92
CA GLY A 64 -16.66 -13.69 -1.22
C GLY A 64 -16.08 -12.46 -1.90
N GLN A 65 -16.52 -12.03 -3.09
CA GLN A 65 -16.08 -10.73 -3.60
C GLN A 65 -16.89 -9.60 -2.94
N VAL A 66 -16.22 -8.84 -2.08
CA VAL A 66 -16.81 -7.63 -1.46
C VAL A 66 -17.13 -6.63 -2.56
N THR A 67 -18.40 -6.19 -2.64
CA THR A 67 -18.81 -5.22 -3.68
C THR A 67 -18.27 -3.82 -3.39
N PRO A 68 -18.17 -2.93 -4.40
CA PRO A 68 -17.78 -1.53 -4.20
C PRO A 68 -18.64 -0.82 -3.16
N GLU A 69 -19.95 -1.12 -3.10
CA GLU A 69 -20.88 -0.54 -2.13
C GLU A 69 -20.64 -1.05 -0.71
N GLN A 70 -20.21 -2.31 -0.59
CA GLN A 70 -19.82 -2.88 0.72
C GLN A 70 -18.51 -2.23 1.20
N LEU A 71 -17.52 -2.08 0.31
CA LEU A 71 -16.29 -1.37 0.63
C LEU A 71 -16.56 0.06 1.05
N LYS A 72 -17.43 0.76 0.34
CA LYS A 72 -17.83 2.13 0.71
C LYS A 72 -18.50 2.19 2.08
N ARG A 73 -19.44 1.30 2.39
CA ARG A 73 -20.07 1.27 3.73
C ARG A 73 -19.06 0.98 4.85
N MET A 74 -18.07 0.14 4.58
CA MET A 74 -16.99 -0.12 5.54
C MET A 74 -16.14 1.13 5.76
N ALA A 75 -15.79 1.83 4.68
CA ALA A 75 -15.05 3.08 4.75
C ALA A 75 -15.85 4.16 5.51
N ASP A 76 -17.14 4.33 5.19
CA ASP A 76 -18.02 5.30 5.87
C ASP A 76 -18.05 5.04 7.38
N LYS A 77 -18.16 3.78 7.79
CA LYS A 77 -18.13 3.39 9.21
C LYS A 77 -16.75 3.64 9.84
N GLN A 78 -15.67 3.34 9.12
CA GLN A 78 -14.31 3.57 9.61
C GLN A 78 -14.00 5.06 9.73
N ALA A 79 -14.51 5.87 8.80
CA ALA A 79 -14.33 7.32 8.80
C ALA A 79 -15.23 8.04 9.81
N GLU A 80 -16.23 7.38 10.41
CA GLU A 80 -17.28 8.04 11.24
C GLU A 80 -16.72 8.93 12.34
N GLN A 81 -15.71 8.45 13.08
CA GLN A 81 -15.08 9.24 14.15
C GLN A 81 -14.30 10.44 13.62
N LEU A 82 -13.57 10.27 12.50
CA LEU A 82 -12.85 11.36 11.85
C LEU A 82 -13.82 12.42 11.29
N LEU A 83 -14.91 11.97 10.69
CA LEU A 83 -15.97 12.84 10.18
C LEU A 83 -16.68 13.60 11.32
N ALA A 84 -16.86 12.97 12.49
CA ALA A 84 -17.39 13.65 13.67
C ALA A 84 -16.43 14.76 14.17
N GLN A 85 -15.13 14.51 14.17
CA GLN A 85 -14.12 15.52 14.53
C GLN A 85 -14.08 16.66 13.50
N LEU A 86 -14.23 16.36 12.20
CA LEU A 86 -14.31 17.38 11.15
C LEU A 86 -15.50 18.33 11.29
N LYS A 87 -16.59 17.94 11.98
CA LYS A 87 -17.69 18.88 12.28
C LYS A 87 -17.22 20.04 13.16
N SER A 88 -16.30 19.79 14.07
CA SER A 88 -15.70 20.80 14.95
C SER A 88 -14.53 21.53 14.32
N SER A 89 -13.82 20.88 13.39
CA SER A 89 -12.61 21.41 12.72
C SER A 89 -12.65 21.09 11.21
N PRO A 90 -13.57 21.74 10.45
CA PRO A 90 -13.91 21.33 9.07
C PRO A 90 -12.77 21.47 8.06
N ASN A 91 -11.75 22.27 8.38
CA ASN A 91 -10.60 22.54 7.53
C ASN A 91 -9.28 22.03 8.12
N ASP A 92 -9.33 21.16 9.13
CA ASP A 92 -8.12 20.53 9.67
C ASP A 92 -7.48 19.64 8.60
N PRO A 93 -6.27 19.99 8.10
CA PRO A 93 -5.67 19.28 6.99
C PRO A 93 -5.28 17.84 7.35
N THR A 94 -4.95 17.56 8.61
CA THR A 94 -4.56 16.22 9.07
C THR A 94 -5.77 15.31 9.14
N LEU A 95 -6.89 15.78 9.70
CA LEU A 95 -8.15 15.03 9.72
C LEU A 95 -8.66 14.75 8.30
N LEU A 96 -8.62 15.77 7.43
CA LEU A 96 -9.00 15.61 6.02
C LEU A 96 -8.15 14.55 5.31
N ALA A 97 -6.82 14.59 5.48
CA ALA A 97 -5.93 13.58 4.92
C ALA A 97 -6.24 12.18 5.46
N SER A 98 -6.49 12.06 6.77
CA SER A 98 -6.82 10.78 7.41
C SER A 98 -8.13 10.18 6.87
N VAL A 99 -9.16 11.00 6.63
CA VAL A 99 -10.40 10.54 5.96
C VAL A 99 -10.10 10.11 4.53
N GLY A 100 -9.26 10.87 3.81
CA GLY A 100 -8.81 10.50 2.47
C GLY A 100 -8.15 9.12 2.44
N ASN A 101 -7.26 8.82 3.41
CA ASN A 101 -6.61 7.52 3.54
C ASN A 101 -7.62 6.39 3.74
N VAL A 102 -8.63 6.57 4.60
CA VAL A 102 -9.70 5.57 4.82
C VAL A 102 -10.42 5.24 3.52
N TYR A 103 -10.79 6.25 2.73
CA TYR A 103 -11.46 6.02 1.44
C TYR A 103 -10.50 5.42 0.41
N TYR A 104 -9.23 5.81 0.39
CA TYR A 104 -8.21 5.23 -0.49
C TYR A 104 -8.05 3.73 -0.23
N ASP A 105 -7.90 3.32 1.02
CA ASP A 105 -7.73 1.92 1.43
C ASP A 105 -8.95 1.07 1.05
N ALA A 106 -10.15 1.66 1.08
CA ALA A 106 -11.39 1.05 0.60
C ALA A 106 -11.58 1.14 -0.93
N ARG A 107 -10.57 1.59 -1.68
CA ARG A 107 -10.60 1.79 -3.14
C ARG A 107 -11.67 2.78 -3.63
N GLN A 108 -12.15 3.65 -2.73
CA GLN A 108 -13.06 4.74 -3.04
C GLN A 108 -12.23 5.97 -3.47
N PHE A 109 -11.56 5.84 -4.61
CA PHE A 109 -10.53 6.81 -5.03
C PHE A 109 -11.09 8.21 -5.29
N LYS A 110 -12.34 8.34 -5.71
CA LYS A 110 -12.97 9.65 -5.93
C LYS A 110 -13.15 10.41 -4.62
N GLU A 111 -13.67 9.75 -3.61
CA GLU A 111 -13.82 10.29 -2.27
C GLU A 111 -12.45 10.64 -1.65
N ALA A 112 -11.46 9.75 -1.82
CA ALA A 112 -10.10 10.01 -1.36
C ALA A 112 -9.53 11.29 -1.98
N ILE A 113 -9.65 11.46 -3.29
CA ILE A 113 -9.17 12.66 -4.03
C ILE A 113 -9.87 13.92 -3.50
N GLU A 114 -11.17 13.87 -3.21
CA GLU A 114 -11.91 15.01 -2.66
C GLU A 114 -11.33 15.44 -1.31
N TYR A 115 -11.14 14.49 -0.38
CA TYR A 115 -10.61 14.79 0.95
C TYR A 115 -9.15 15.25 0.91
N TYR A 116 -8.30 14.63 0.09
CA TYR A 116 -6.92 15.10 -0.13
C TYR A 116 -6.88 16.51 -0.72
N SER A 117 -7.76 16.79 -1.68
CA SER A 117 -7.86 18.13 -2.27
C SER A 117 -8.22 19.20 -1.22
N ARG A 118 -9.19 18.90 -0.34
CA ARG A 118 -9.56 19.78 0.77
C ARG A 118 -8.41 19.95 1.78
N SER A 119 -7.71 18.87 2.10
CA SER A 119 -6.51 18.93 2.94
C SER A 119 -5.47 19.87 2.35
N LEU A 120 -5.21 19.76 1.05
CA LEU A 120 -4.24 20.59 0.33
C LEU A 120 -4.69 22.05 0.14
N GLN A 121 -5.98 22.37 0.25
CA GLN A 121 -6.43 23.76 0.31
C GLN A 121 -5.97 24.45 1.60
N SER A 122 -5.95 23.72 2.72
CA SER A 122 -5.49 24.22 4.01
C SER A 122 -3.97 24.10 4.19
N ALA A 123 -3.34 23.08 3.60
CA ALA A 123 -1.92 22.80 3.69
C ALA A 123 -1.31 22.53 2.30
N PRO A 124 -1.16 23.56 1.45
CA PRO A 124 -0.80 23.39 0.04
C PRO A 124 0.60 22.82 -0.21
N ASN A 125 1.47 22.86 0.79
CA ASN A 125 2.85 22.38 0.69
C ASN A 125 3.04 20.99 1.30
N ASN A 126 1.95 20.28 1.70
CA ASN A 126 2.06 18.93 2.20
C ASN A 126 2.39 17.97 1.05
N ALA A 127 3.66 17.59 0.94
CA ALA A 127 4.20 16.75 -0.12
C ALA A 127 3.62 15.32 -0.06
N ASP A 128 3.44 14.77 1.16
CA ASP A 128 2.92 13.41 1.34
C ASP A 128 1.46 13.32 0.86
N VAL A 129 0.58 14.21 1.35
CA VAL A 129 -0.83 14.23 0.93
C VAL A 129 -0.97 14.48 -0.58
N ARG A 130 -0.10 15.32 -1.16
CA ARG A 130 -0.10 15.54 -2.62
C ARG A 130 0.35 14.29 -3.38
N THR A 131 1.30 13.54 -2.84
CA THR A 131 1.73 12.26 -3.41
C THR A 131 0.60 11.23 -3.33
N ASP A 132 -0.10 11.14 -2.19
CA ASP A 132 -1.23 10.23 -2.00
C ASP A 132 -2.39 10.57 -2.94
N MET A 133 -2.70 11.87 -3.12
CA MET A 133 -3.67 12.32 -4.11
C MET A 133 -3.26 11.92 -5.53
N GLY A 134 -1.98 12.07 -5.89
CA GLY A 134 -1.46 11.60 -7.17
C GLY A 134 -1.67 10.11 -7.36
N THR A 135 -1.45 9.31 -6.32
CA THR A 135 -1.67 7.86 -6.36
C THR A 135 -3.15 7.52 -6.51
N ALA A 136 -4.04 8.21 -5.79
CA ALA A 136 -5.49 8.05 -5.93
C ALA A 136 -5.97 8.43 -7.35
N LEU A 137 -5.43 9.49 -7.94
CA LEU A 137 -5.68 9.90 -9.32
C LEU A 137 -5.27 8.79 -10.32
N TYR A 138 -4.09 8.22 -10.15
CA TYR A 138 -3.64 7.11 -10.98
C TYR A 138 -4.58 5.91 -10.89
N GLN A 139 -4.91 5.49 -9.66
CA GLN A 139 -5.81 4.37 -9.42
C GLN A 139 -7.25 4.61 -9.93
N SER A 140 -7.66 5.87 -10.04
CA SER A 140 -8.95 6.26 -10.63
C SER A 140 -8.93 6.39 -12.16
N GLY A 141 -7.81 6.05 -12.81
CA GLY A 141 -7.66 6.09 -14.26
C GLY A 141 -7.24 7.46 -14.82
N ASN A 142 -6.67 8.34 -13.99
CA ASN A 142 -6.22 9.68 -14.40
C ASN A 142 -4.69 9.84 -14.30
N PRO A 143 -3.89 9.08 -15.06
CA PRO A 143 -2.43 9.06 -14.94
C PRO A 143 -1.77 10.40 -15.26
N ASP A 144 -2.32 11.19 -16.18
CA ASP A 144 -1.76 12.49 -16.52
C ASP A 144 -1.87 13.48 -15.36
N GLN A 145 -3.01 13.49 -14.67
CA GLN A 145 -3.18 14.31 -13.47
C GLN A 145 -2.28 13.83 -12.32
N ALA A 146 -2.12 12.52 -12.16
CA ALA A 146 -1.19 11.96 -11.19
C ALA A 146 0.25 12.44 -11.41
N LEU A 147 0.74 12.41 -12.65
CA LEU A 147 2.07 12.91 -13.01
C LEU A 147 2.23 14.40 -12.69
N ILE A 148 1.21 15.22 -12.94
CA ILE A 148 1.22 16.65 -12.58
C ILE A 148 1.38 16.84 -11.08
N GLU A 149 0.67 16.04 -10.25
CA GLU A 149 0.77 16.16 -8.79
C GLU A 149 2.16 15.72 -8.29
N TYR A 150 2.72 14.63 -8.82
CA TYR A 150 4.09 14.21 -8.48
C TYR A 150 5.13 15.25 -8.90
N ASP A 151 5.00 15.85 -10.08
CA ASP A 151 5.92 16.90 -10.55
C ASP A 151 5.84 18.15 -9.67
N LYS A 152 4.65 18.52 -9.14
CA LYS A 152 4.51 19.59 -8.15
C LYS A 152 5.27 19.28 -6.86
N VAL A 153 5.18 18.02 -6.37
CA VAL A 153 5.94 17.57 -5.20
C VAL A 153 7.44 17.69 -5.47
N LEU A 154 7.90 17.14 -6.58
CA LEU A 154 9.32 17.08 -6.91
C LEU A 154 9.94 18.44 -7.24
N LYS A 155 9.12 19.40 -7.68
CA LYS A 155 9.55 20.80 -7.82
C LYS A 155 9.88 21.45 -6.47
N GLN A 156 9.16 21.09 -5.40
CA GLN A 156 9.38 21.61 -4.05
C GLN A 156 10.40 20.77 -3.28
N ASN A 157 10.33 19.45 -3.41
CA ASN A 157 11.22 18.48 -2.79
C ASN A 157 11.73 17.46 -3.81
N PRO A 158 12.83 17.74 -4.51
CA PRO A 158 13.39 16.85 -5.54
C PRO A 158 13.81 15.46 -5.03
N LYS A 159 13.94 15.29 -3.70
CA LYS A 159 14.33 14.03 -3.06
C LYS A 159 13.15 13.24 -2.50
N HIS A 160 11.92 13.66 -2.76
CA HIS A 160 10.74 12.99 -2.21
C HIS A 160 10.60 11.58 -2.78
N ALA A 161 10.98 10.57 -1.97
CA ALA A 161 11.15 9.19 -2.42
C ALA A 161 9.86 8.61 -3.03
N ASN A 162 8.73 8.72 -2.31
CA ASN A 162 7.45 8.17 -2.78
C ASN A 162 6.97 8.80 -4.09
N ALA A 163 7.17 10.11 -4.27
CA ALA A 163 6.82 10.77 -5.53
C ALA A 163 7.71 10.29 -6.69
N LEU A 164 9.01 10.06 -6.47
CA LEU A 164 9.91 9.52 -7.47
C LEU A 164 9.55 8.09 -7.86
N VAL A 165 9.25 7.23 -6.88
CA VAL A 165 8.82 5.84 -7.13
C VAL A 165 7.54 5.83 -7.96
N ASN A 166 6.49 6.53 -7.48
CA ASN A 166 5.17 6.49 -8.09
C ASN A 166 5.15 7.15 -9.46
N ARG A 167 5.90 8.26 -9.66
CA ARG A 167 6.09 8.86 -10.98
C ARG A 167 6.68 7.86 -11.97
N GLY A 168 7.68 7.09 -11.56
CA GLY A 168 8.29 6.05 -12.39
C GLY A 168 7.29 4.95 -12.77
N ILE A 169 6.50 4.47 -11.80
CA ILE A 169 5.46 3.46 -12.03
C ILE A 169 4.44 3.95 -13.06
N VAL A 170 3.89 5.16 -12.87
CA VAL A 170 2.86 5.71 -13.77
C VAL A 170 3.42 5.94 -15.17
N ARG A 171 4.66 6.43 -15.31
CA ARG A 171 5.33 6.57 -16.62
C ARG A 171 5.47 5.23 -17.32
N TRP A 172 5.87 4.19 -16.59
CA TRP A 172 6.01 2.86 -17.17
C TRP A 172 4.65 2.25 -17.53
N GLU A 173 3.77 2.08 -16.54
CA GLU A 173 2.57 1.25 -16.67
C GLU A 173 1.45 1.93 -17.47
N ALA A 174 1.27 3.24 -17.29
CA ALA A 174 0.19 3.97 -17.93
C ALA A 174 0.60 4.72 -19.19
N LYS A 175 1.86 5.16 -19.28
CA LYS A 175 2.31 6.00 -20.41
C LYS A 175 3.27 5.27 -21.33
N MET A 176 3.75 4.06 -20.99
CA MET A 176 4.80 3.32 -21.71
C MET A 176 6.07 4.17 -21.93
N ASP A 177 6.27 5.18 -21.08
CA ASP A 177 7.46 6.02 -21.06
C ASP A 177 8.58 5.33 -20.27
N LEU A 178 9.19 4.34 -20.92
CA LEU A 178 10.20 3.48 -20.30
C LEU A 178 11.42 4.28 -19.86
N GLN A 179 11.86 5.26 -20.68
CA GLN A 179 13.02 6.08 -20.33
C GLN A 179 12.70 7.03 -19.17
N GLY A 180 11.54 7.66 -19.18
CA GLY A 180 11.10 8.52 -18.10
C GLY A 180 10.91 7.78 -16.77
N ALA A 181 10.49 6.52 -16.82
CA ALA A 181 10.43 5.65 -15.65
C ALA A 181 11.82 5.41 -15.06
N LEU A 182 12.78 4.98 -15.90
CA LEU A 182 14.17 4.78 -15.48
C LEU A 182 14.78 6.04 -14.89
N ASN A 183 14.61 7.19 -15.52
CA ASN A 183 15.12 8.45 -15.02
C ASN A 183 14.58 8.80 -13.63
N SER A 184 13.29 8.50 -13.36
CA SER A 184 12.67 8.75 -12.06
C SER A 184 13.28 7.88 -10.96
N TRP A 185 13.52 6.60 -11.25
CA TRP A 185 14.09 5.66 -10.29
C TRP A 185 15.61 5.81 -10.12
N GLU A 186 16.34 6.20 -11.16
CA GLU A 186 17.75 6.56 -11.06
C GLU A 186 17.94 7.80 -10.18
N GLU A 187 17.07 8.82 -10.34
CA GLU A 187 17.05 10.00 -9.48
C GLU A 187 16.74 9.61 -8.02
N LEU A 188 15.78 8.71 -7.78
CA LEU A 188 15.49 8.18 -6.46
C LEU A 188 16.73 7.55 -5.82
N LEU A 189 17.36 6.58 -6.49
CA LEU A 189 18.48 5.84 -5.93
C LEU A 189 19.72 6.71 -5.72
N LYS A 190 19.86 7.77 -6.52
CA LYS A 190 20.92 8.76 -6.38
C LYS A 190 20.68 9.69 -5.18
N THR A 191 19.46 10.15 -4.99
CA THR A 191 19.13 11.16 -3.97
C THR A 191 18.79 10.55 -2.62
N ASN A 192 18.43 9.25 -2.59
CA ASN A 192 18.08 8.47 -1.41
C ASN A 192 18.88 7.15 -1.39
N PRO A 193 20.19 7.18 -1.10
CA PRO A 193 21.04 5.99 -1.18
C PRO A 193 20.58 4.88 -0.23
N ASP A 194 20.01 5.22 0.91
CA ASP A 194 19.53 4.30 1.94
C ASP A 194 18.02 4.00 1.81
N TYR A 195 17.42 4.20 0.62
CA TYR A 195 16.00 3.91 0.40
C TYR A 195 15.68 2.44 0.71
N PRO A 196 14.74 2.15 1.64
CA PRO A 196 14.48 0.77 2.09
C PRO A 196 13.99 -0.15 0.96
N GLY A 197 13.24 0.38 -0.01
CA GLY A 197 12.74 -0.35 -1.18
C GLY A 197 13.71 -0.39 -2.37
N ARG A 198 15.01 -0.15 -2.17
CA ARG A 198 16.02 -0.13 -3.25
C ARG A 198 15.97 -1.38 -4.13
N ALA A 199 15.93 -2.57 -3.51
CA ALA A 199 15.94 -3.83 -4.24
C ALA A 199 14.72 -3.97 -5.17
N ASP A 200 13.55 -3.54 -4.72
CA ASP A 200 12.32 -3.59 -5.52
C ASP A 200 12.40 -2.61 -6.70
N VAL A 201 12.92 -1.41 -6.47
CA VAL A 201 13.15 -0.42 -7.53
C VAL A 201 14.15 -0.92 -8.56
N GLU A 202 15.25 -1.54 -8.15
CA GLU A 202 16.25 -2.15 -9.05
C GLU A 202 15.62 -3.27 -9.89
N GLN A 203 14.71 -4.07 -9.33
CA GLN A 203 13.94 -5.07 -10.09
C GLN A 203 12.99 -4.42 -11.11
N LEU A 204 12.30 -3.34 -10.75
CA LEU A 204 11.47 -2.58 -11.70
C LEU A 204 12.32 -2.05 -12.85
N MET A 205 13.46 -1.45 -12.56
CA MET A 205 14.40 -0.96 -13.56
C MET A 205 14.91 -2.08 -14.49
N ALA A 206 15.22 -3.25 -13.93
CA ALA A 206 15.63 -4.41 -14.72
C ALA A 206 14.53 -4.88 -15.68
N ARG A 207 13.26 -4.91 -15.23
CA ARG A 207 12.11 -5.26 -16.07
C ARG A 207 11.92 -4.26 -17.21
N VAL A 208 12.02 -2.97 -16.92
CA VAL A 208 11.91 -1.92 -17.94
C VAL A 208 13.05 -2.02 -18.96
N LYS A 209 14.29 -2.20 -18.53
CA LYS A 209 15.45 -2.41 -19.41
C LYS A 209 15.28 -3.66 -20.31
N ALA A 210 14.74 -4.74 -19.77
CA ALA A 210 14.43 -5.93 -20.54
C ALA A 210 13.39 -5.65 -21.63
N HIS A 211 12.34 -4.86 -21.32
CA HIS A 211 11.35 -4.43 -22.31
C HIS A 211 11.95 -3.58 -23.44
N MET A 212 12.87 -2.67 -23.12
CA MET A 212 13.55 -1.84 -24.11
C MET A 212 14.43 -2.66 -25.06
N ASN A 213 14.96 -3.80 -24.61
CA ASN A 213 15.82 -4.69 -25.41
C ASN A 213 15.04 -5.72 -26.26
N ILE A 214 13.72 -5.81 -26.13
CA ILE A 214 12.89 -6.69 -26.97
C ILE A 214 12.80 -6.05 -28.37
N LYS A 215 13.42 -6.69 -29.36
CA LYS A 215 13.29 -6.26 -30.76
C LYS A 215 11.83 -6.38 -31.19
N PRO A 216 11.25 -5.38 -31.89
CA PRO A 216 9.92 -5.47 -32.47
C PRO A 216 9.84 -6.71 -33.38
N GLY A 217 8.87 -7.59 -33.14
CA GLY A 217 8.67 -8.78 -33.93
C GLY A 217 9.16 -10.11 -33.32
N THR A 218 9.73 -10.12 -32.15
CA THR A 218 10.01 -11.36 -31.41
C THR A 218 8.70 -11.91 -30.82
N PRO A 219 8.20 -13.14 -31.24
CA PRO A 219 6.98 -13.66 -30.66
C PRO A 219 7.18 -13.90 -29.16
N THR A 220 6.39 -13.22 -28.32
CA THR A 220 6.33 -13.53 -26.90
C THR A 220 5.72 -14.91 -26.77
N ASN A 221 6.52 -15.86 -26.32
CA ASN A 221 6.08 -17.22 -26.02
C ASN A 221 5.02 -17.14 -24.90
N LYS A 222 3.74 -17.14 -25.32
CA LYS A 222 2.61 -17.20 -24.39
C LYS A 222 2.68 -18.59 -23.73
N PRO A 223 2.76 -18.70 -22.39
CA PRO A 223 2.76 -20.02 -21.78
C PRO A 223 1.49 -20.75 -22.19
N ALA A 224 1.68 -21.97 -22.71
CA ALA A 224 0.59 -22.86 -23.07
C ALA A 224 -0.31 -23.05 -21.83
N LYS A 225 -1.61 -22.83 -22.02
CA LYS A 225 -2.60 -23.22 -21.03
C LYS A 225 -2.53 -24.73 -20.88
N MET A 226 -2.10 -25.21 -19.71
CA MET A 226 -2.45 -26.54 -19.22
C MET A 226 -3.79 -26.48 -18.53
#